data_7d640b3084c1309b9ede545da20e7dca
#
_entry.id   7d640b3084c1309b9ede545da20e7dca
#
_cell.length_a   1.000
_cell.length_b   1.000
_cell.length_c   1.000
_cell.angle_alpha   90.00
_cell.angle_beta   90.00
_cell.angle_gamma   90.00
#
_symmetry.space_group_name_H-M   'P 1'
#
loop_
_entity.id
_entity.type
_entity.pdbx_description
1 polymer ?
#
loop_
_entity_poly.entity_id
_entity_poly.type
_entity_poly.pdbx_seq_one_letter_code
_entity_poly.pdbx_strand_id
1 'polypeptide(L)'
;MKISKDTLEILRNFGTINPNLVVDGGTGLKTMAEAKNILASATITEEFPVAFGVYDLNQFLAVHQLIPDVDLDFGDANVSMKNTETKSSVRYGYADKSILTFPTKDVTMPPVDAEVEITNDMIDQIRKAAGVLGHQTLSIQALAGELSLNVVDAQSSSGNEFTLVVGEVDEALEFEFDFVIPSLKLIPGDYKVSLSSKFISLWEHKTREVKYWIALEKTSTYKKA
;
A
#
# COMPACT_ATOMS: atom_id res chain seq x y z
N MET A 1 25.58 -7.72 1.19
CA MET A 1 24.35 -7.44 1.96
C MET A 1 23.26 -8.42 1.54
N LYS A 2 22.48 -8.96 2.48
CA LYS A 2 21.30 -9.80 2.16
C LYS A 2 20.02 -9.05 2.47
N ILE A 3 18.96 -9.29 1.70
CA ILE A 3 17.63 -8.72 1.96
C ILE A 3 16.78 -9.75 2.68
N SER A 4 16.15 -9.37 3.78
CA SER A 4 15.27 -10.22 4.57
C SER A 4 13.99 -10.58 3.81
N LYS A 5 13.31 -11.63 4.26
CA LYS A 5 12.01 -12.03 3.70
C LYS A 5 10.96 -10.91 3.89
N ASP A 6 11.02 -10.21 5.02
CA ASP A 6 10.10 -9.11 5.32
C ASP A 6 10.27 -7.95 4.34
N THR A 7 11.52 -7.52 4.11
CA THR A 7 11.82 -6.47 3.12
C THR A 7 11.47 -6.91 1.69
N LEU A 8 11.69 -8.18 1.33
CA LEU A 8 11.26 -8.70 0.03
C LEU A 8 9.74 -8.68 -0.14
N GLU A 9 8.98 -8.94 0.92
CA GLU A 9 7.52 -8.84 0.90
C GLU A 9 7.05 -7.39 0.68
N ILE A 10 7.66 -6.44 1.39
CA ILE A 10 7.40 -5.00 1.21
C ILE A 10 7.72 -4.58 -0.23
N LEU A 11 8.86 -4.96 -0.76
CA LEU A 11 9.26 -4.64 -2.13
C LEU A 11 8.31 -5.25 -3.17
N ARG A 12 7.84 -6.50 -2.97
CA ARG A 12 6.82 -7.12 -3.83
C ARG A 12 5.50 -6.34 -3.81
N ASN A 13 5.07 -5.94 -2.62
CA ASN A 13 3.88 -5.12 -2.48
C ASN A 13 4.04 -3.78 -3.19
N PHE A 14 5.17 -3.09 -3.00
CA PHE A 14 5.47 -1.83 -3.67
C PHE A 14 5.49 -1.99 -5.20
N GLY A 15 6.02 -3.11 -5.72
CA GLY A 15 5.97 -3.47 -7.13
C GLY A 15 4.55 -3.61 -7.70
N THR A 16 3.54 -3.91 -6.87
CA THR A 16 2.14 -3.90 -7.30
C THR A 16 1.57 -2.49 -7.42
N ILE A 17 2.12 -1.53 -6.66
CA ILE A 17 1.70 -0.12 -6.68
C ILE A 17 2.34 0.59 -7.88
N ASN A 18 3.66 0.45 -8.02
CA ASN A 18 4.45 1.04 -9.10
C ASN A 18 5.66 0.14 -9.41
N PRO A 19 5.93 -0.16 -10.70
CA PRO A 19 7.14 -0.88 -11.07
C PRO A 19 8.42 -0.08 -10.82
N ASN A 20 8.34 1.26 -10.78
CA ASN A 20 9.50 2.09 -10.47
C ASN A 20 9.73 2.21 -8.96
N LEU A 21 10.99 2.16 -8.57
CA LEU A 21 11.40 2.45 -7.20
C LEU A 21 12.66 3.31 -7.19
N VAL A 22 12.66 4.34 -6.36
CA VAL A 22 13.86 5.10 -6.01
C VAL A 22 14.16 4.84 -4.55
N VAL A 23 15.37 4.38 -4.28
CA VAL A 23 15.94 4.23 -2.96
C VAL A 23 16.93 5.37 -2.76
N ASP A 24 16.76 6.16 -1.71
CA ASP A 24 17.66 7.29 -1.41
C ASP A 24 18.84 6.89 -0.50
N GLY A 25 19.01 5.60 -0.23
CA GLY A 25 19.91 5.07 0.80
C GLY A 25 19.21 4.98 2.17
N GLY A 26 19.89 4.35 3.14
CA GLY A 26 19.33 4.14 4.48
C GLY A 26 18.22 3.09 4.52
N THR A 27 17.30 3.23 5.49
CA THR A 27 16.26 2.24 5.81
C THR A 27 14.88 2.58 5.26
N GLY A 28 14.70 3.77 4.67
CA GLY A 28 13.41 4.26 4.20
C GLY A 28 13.11 3.86 2.77
N LEU A 29 11.92 3.32 2.52
CA LEU A 29 11.39 3.04 1.19
C LEU A 29 10.10 3.81 0.96
N LYS A 30 9.90 4.34 -0.25
CA LYS A 30 8.67 5.03 -0.64
C LYS A 30 8.30 4.68 -2.08
N THR A 31 7.01 4.52 -2.34
CA THR A 31 6.47 4.34 -3.69
C THR A 31 5.17 5.12 -3.86
N MET A 32 4.80 5.39 -5.09
CA MET A 32 3.57 6.11 -5.44
C MET A 32 3.03 5.59 -6.76
N ALA A 33 1.74 5.31 -6.83
CA ALA A 33 1.08 4.96 -8.08
C ALA A 33 1.17 6.11 -9.11
N GLU A 34 1.23 5.79 -10.39
CA GLU A 34 1.25 6.79 -11.47
C GLU A 34 0.04 7.74 -11.42
N ALA A 35 -1.14 7.20 -11.06
CA ALA A 35 -2.37 7.98 -10.87
C ALA A 35 -2.35 8.85 -9.60
N LYS A 36 -1.31 8.74 -8.76
CA LYS A 36 -1.13 9.47 -7.48
C LYS A 36 -2.26 9.28 -6.47
N ASN A 37 -3.01 8.21 -6.61
CA ASN A 37 -4.11 7.84 -5.71
C ASN A 37 -3.67 6.91 -4.56
N ILE A 38 -2.44 6.38 -4.63
CA ILE A 38 -1.81 5.58 -3.57
C ILE A 38 -0.37 6.04 -3.41
N LEU A 39 0.04 6.30 -2.19
CA LEU A 39 1.42 6.44 -1.78
C LEU A 39 1.68 5.45 -0.65
N ALA A 40 2.82 4.79 -0.65
CA ALA A 40 3.23 3.92 0.45
C ALA A 40 4.62 4.28 0.93
N SER A 41 4.85 4.12 2.23
CA SER A 41 6.17 4.20 2.84
C SER A 41 6.42 3.02 3.77
N ALA A 42 7.68 2.64 3.89
CA ALA A 42 8.12 1.61 4.83
C ALA A 42 9.47 1.97 5.43
N THR A 43 9.69 1.57 6.68
CA THR A 43 11.02 1.51 7.28
C THR A 43 11.42 0.04 7.38
N ILE A 44 12.54 -0.31 6.79
CA ILE A 44 13.07 -1.68 6.75
C ILE A 44 14.25 -1.86 7.71
N THR A 45 14.63 -3.11 7.96
CA THR A 45 15.76 -3.41 8.86
C THR A 45 17.12 -3.26 8.21
N GLU A 46 17.19 -3.44 6.90
CA GLU A 46 18.44 -3.30 6.13
C GLU A 46 18.69 -1.82 5.80
N GLU A 47 19.95 -1.44 5.84
CA GLU A 47 20.40 -0.12 5.40
C GLU A 47 21.01 -0.22 4.01
N PHE A 48 20.35 0.38 3.03
CA PHE A 48 20.90 0.49 1.68
C PHE A 48 22.08 1.47 1.66
N PRO A 49 23.27 1.05 1.18
CA PRO A 49 24.48 1.85 1.33
C PRO A 49 24.57 3.03 0.36
N VAL A 50 23.80 3.02 -0.71
CA VAL A 50 23.80 4.04 -1.76
C VAL A 50 22.39 4.35 -2.24
N ALA A 51 22.23 5.51 -2.85
CA ALA A 51 21.00 5.86 -3.58
C ALA A 51 21.00 5.24 -4.97
N PHE A 52 19.87 4.64 -5.40
CA PHE A 52 19.72 4.05 -6.72
C PHE A 52 18.28 4.04 -7.22
N GLY A 53 18.12 3.94 -8.53
CA GLY A 53 16.84 3.80 -9.18
C GLY A 53 16.63 2.40 -9.77
N VAL A 54 15.42 1.87 -9.65
CA VAL A 54 14.97 0.62 -10.27
C VAL A 54 13.83 0.93 -11.22
N TYR A 55 13.99 0.61 -12.50
CA TYR A 55 12.95 0.84 -13.51
C TYR A 55 11.82 -0.19 -13.42
N ASP A 56 12.17 -1.46 -13.20
CA ASP A 56 11.22 -2.55 -13.04
C ASP A 56 11.55 -3.35 -11.77
N LEU A 57 10.82 -3.05 -10.69
CA LEU A 57 11.01 -3.70 -9.39
C LEU A 57 10.66 -5.19 -9.43
N ASN A 58 9.69 -5.58 -10.27
CA ASN A 58 9.34 -7.00 -10.42
C ASN A 58 10.47 -7.77 -11.09
N GLN A 59 11.11 -7.18 -12.11
CA GLN A 59 12.30 -7.76 -12.73
C GLN A 59 13.47 -7.83 -11.73
N PHE A 60 13.71 -6.77 -10.96
CA PHE A 60 14.74 -6.78 -9.92
C PHE A 60 14.54 -7.92 -8.92
N LEU A 61 13.30 -8.10 -8.45
CA LEU A 61 12.94 -9.18 -7.51
C LEU A 61 13.05 -10.56 -8.15
N ALA A 62 12.69 -10.70 -9.43
CA ALA A 62 12.86 -11.96 -10.17
C ALA A 62 14.34 -12.33 -10.32
N VAL A 63 15.20 -11.35 -10.62
CA VAL A 63 16.66 -11.55 -10.69
C VAL A 63 17.23 -11.93 -9.32
N HIS A 64 16.77 -11.26 -8.24
CA HIS A 64 17.14 -11.62 -6.87
C HIS A 64 16.77 -13.08 -6.54
N GLN A 65 15.61 -13.56 -6.98
CA GLN A 65 15.16 -14.95 -6.76
C GLN A 65 15.91 -15.99 -7.62
N LEU A 66 16.48 -15.58 -8.76
CA LEU A 66 17.22 -16.47 -9.65
C LEU A 66 18.46 -17.05 -9.00
N ILE A 67 19.08 -16.31 -8.07
CA ILE A 67 20.30 -16.73 -7.36
C ILE A 67 19.91 -17.12 -5.93
N PRO A 68 19.98 -18.41 -5.56
CA PRO A 68 19.76 -18.83 -4.18
C PRO A 68 20.77 -18.16 -3.23
N ASP A 69 20.33 -17.83 -2.04
CA ASP A 69 21.16 -17.22 -0.98
C ASP A 69 22.06 -16.07 -1.47
N VAL A 70 21.45 -15.17 -2.24
CA VAL A 70 22.12 -14.09 -2.95
C VAL A 70 22.69 -13.03 -2.00
N ASP A 71 23.92 -12.62 -2.24
CA ASP A 71 24.56 -11.43 -1.68
C ASP A 71 24.52 -10.29 -2.68
N LEU A 72 24.11 -9.11 -2.21
CA LEU A 72 24.08 -7.86 -2.98
C LEU A 72 25.30 -7.00 -2.63
N ASP A 73 25.98 -6.57 -3.67
CA ASP A 73 27.14 -5.69 -3.61
C ASP A 73 26.83 -4.43 -4.47
N PHE A 74 26.61 -3.30 -3.79
CA PHE A 74 26.15 -2.06 -4.40
C PHE A 74 27.33 -1.21 -4.85
N GLY A 75 27.43 -1.00 -6.18
CA GLY A 75 28.38 -0.09 -6.79
C GLY A 75 27.75 1.24 -7.20
N ASP A 76 28.51 2.06 -7.93
CA ASP A 76 28.06 3.40 -8.35
C ASP A 76 26.94 3.38 -9.43
N ALA A 77 26.94 2.38 -10.31
CA ALA A 77 26.02 2.31 -11.45
C ALA A 77 25.19 1.00 -11.51
N ASN A 78 25.45 0.06 -10.64
CA ASN A 78 24.78 -1.23 -10.62
C ASN A 78 24.92 -1.93 -9.28
N VAL A 79 24.05 -2.89 -9.03
CA VAL A 79 24.21 -3.87 -7.96
C VAL A 79 24.65 -5.21 -8.55
N SER A 80 25.71 -5.80 -7.97
CA SER A 80 26.13 -7.17 -8.26
C SER A 80 25.42 -8.11 -7.31
N MET A 81 24.58 -9.00 -7.84
CA MET A 81 23.89 -10.06 -7.14
C MET A 81 24.67 -11.34 -7.35
N LYS A 82 25.20 -11.95 -6.30
CA LYS A 82 26.10 -13.10 -6.44
C LYS A 82 25.90 -14.14 -5.33
N ASN A 83 26.20 -15.39 -5.67
CA ASN A 83 26.39 -16.46 -4.72
C ASN A 83 27.78 -17.05 -4.97
N THR A 84 28.64 -17.03 -3.95
CA THR A 84 30.02 -17.49 -4.03
C THR A 84 30.16 -19.00 -4.09
N GLU A 85 29.19 -19.76 -3.53
CA GLU A 85 29.21 -21.21 -3.52
C GLU A 85 28.86 -21.78 -4.90
N THR A 86 27.77 -21.27 -5.50
CA THR A 86 27.33 -21.69 -6.85
C THR A 86 28.07 -20.99 -7.96
N LYS A 87 28.89 -19.99 -7.64
CA LYS A 87 29.63 -19.13 -8.61
C LYS A 87 28.71 -18.43 -9.62
N SER A 88 27.43 -18.25 -9.26
CA SER A 88 26.46 -17.52 -10.08
C SER A 88 26.48 -16.05 -9.74
N SER A 89 26.30 -15.20 -10.76
CA SER A 89 26.21 -13.76 -10.56
C SER A 89 25.37 -13.09 -11.65
N VAL A 90 24.67 -12.03 -11.27
CA VAL A 90 24.01 -11.09 -12.20
C VAL A 90 24.40 -9.68 -11.80
N ARG A 91 24.68 -8.84 -12.79
CA ARG A 91 24.83 -7.40 -12.61
C ARG A 91 23.56 -6.70 -13.07
N TYR A 92 22.88 -6.03 -12.15
CA TYR A 92 21.67 -5.26 -12.41
C TYR A 92 21.98 -3.77 -12.44
N GLY A 93 21.81 -3.12 -13.61
CA GLY A 93 22.07 -1.70 -13.81
C GLY A 93 20.99 -0.82 -13.17
N TYR A 94 21.40 0.31 -12.62
CA TYR A 94 20.47 1.31 -12.08
C TYR A 94 19.82 2.11 -13.20
N ALA A 95 18.59 2.54 -12.95
CA ALA A 95 17.89 3.48 -13.81
C ALA A 95 18.15 4.92 -13.36
N ASP A 96 18.18 5.84 -14.33
CA ASP A 96 18.26 7.27 -14.04
C ASP A 96 16.96 7.75 -13.39
N LYS A 97 17.06 8.53 -12.30
CA LYS A 97 15.91 9.06 -11.57
C LYS A 97 14.96 9.90 -12.43
N SER A 98 15.48 10.53 -13.50
CA SER A 98 14.69 11.39 -14.39
C SER A 98 13.62 10.66 -15.19
N ILE A 99 13.76 9.33 -15.37
CA ILE A 99 12.78 8.51 -16.10
C ILE A 99 11.85 7.73 -15.16
N LEU A 100 11.98 7.90 -13.84
CA LEU A 100 11.24 7.15 -12.84
C LEU A 100 10.10 7.98 -12.25
N THR A 101 8.98 7.32 -11.95
CA THR A 101 7.89 7.89 -11.16
C THR A 101 8.06 7.51 -9.71
N PHE A 102 8.25 8.48 -8.84
CA PHE A 102 8.42 8.29 -7.40
C PHE A 102 7.94 9.51 -6.62
N PRO A 103 7.62 9.37 -5.31
CA PRO A 103 7.20 10.50 -4.48
C PRO A 103 8.39 11.42 -4.20
N THR A 104 8.24 12.71 -4.52
CA THR A 104 9.26 13.74 -4.29
C THR A 104 9.00 14.57 -3.03
N LYS A 105 7.84 14.38 -2.39
CA LYS A 105 7.42 15.08 -1.17
C LYS A 105 6.78 14.10 -0.21
N ASP A 106 6.90 14.38 1.07
CA ASP A 106 6.15 13.67 2.09
C ASP A 106 4.69 14.12 2.09
N VAL A 107 3.80 13.15 2.33
CA VAL A 107 2.37 13.44 2.52
C VAL A 107 2.12 13.66 4.01
N THR A 108 1.57 14.82 4.34
CA THR A 108 1.08 15.12 5.68
C THR A 108 -0.41 14.83 5.72
N MET A 109 -0.85 14.02 6.68
CA MET A 109 -2.27 13.75 6.89
C MET A 109 -2.97 15.04 7.34
N PRO A 110 -4.05 15.47 6.67
CA PRO A 110 -4.88 16.58 7.15
C PRO A 110 -5.61 16.17 8.44
N PRO A 111 -6.40 17.07 9.05
CA PRO A 111 -7.20 16.71 10.23
C PRO A 111 -7.98 15.43 9.99
N VAL A 112 -7.90 14.52 10.96
CA VAL A 112 -8.59 13.23 10.94
C VAL A 112 -10.01 13.43 11.46
N ASP A 113 -10.99 12.97 10.70
CA ASP A 113 -12.40 13.07 11.04
C ASP A 113 -12.95 11.78 11.66
N ALA A 114 -12.38 10.61 11.30
CA ALA A 114 -12.71 9.33 11.88
C ALA A 114 -11.51 8.37 11.91
N GLU A 115 -11.50 7.44 12.86
CA GLU A 115 -10.52 6.36 12.94
C GLU A 115 -11.23 5.02 13.05
N VAL A 116 -10.75 4.02 12.30
CA VAL A 116 -11.33 2.67 12.25
C VAL A 116 -10.19 1.64 12.31
N GLU A 117 -10.42 0.57 13.06
CA GLU A 117 -9.53 -0.59 13.04
C GLU A 117 -10.05 -1.63 12.05
N ILE A 118 -9.21 -2.01 11.11
CA ILE A 118 -9.55 -2.99 10.07
C ILE A 118 -8.57 -4.15 10.16
N THR A 119 -9.11 -5.35 10.42
CA THR A 119 -8.31 -6.57 10.51
C THR A 119 -8.04 -7.17 9.12
N ASN A 120 -7.01 -8.02 9.03
CA ASN A 120 -6.73 -8.78 7.81
C ASN A 120 -7.94 -9.61 7.35
N ASP A 121 -8.65 -10.24 8.29
CA ASP A 121 -9.83 -11.05 7.97
C ASP A 121 -10.97 -10.20 7.38
N MET A 122 -11.16 -8.97 7.86
CA MET A 122 -12.13 -8.04 7.26
C MET A 122 -11.75 -7.67 5.83
N ILE A 123 -10.47 -7.38 5.57
CA ILE A 123 -9.96 -7.09 4.21
C ILE A 123 -10.20 -8.26 3.27
N ASP A 124 -9.94 -9.48 3.74
CA ASP A 124 -10.15 -10.69 2.94
C ASP A 124 -11.64 -10.96 2.67
N GLN A 125 -12.53 -10.69 3.63
CA GLN A 125 -13.97 -10.77 3.43
C GLN A 125 -14.45 -9.75 2.39
N ILE A 126 -13.98 -8.50 2.47
CA ILE A 126 -14.29 -7.44 1.49
C ILE A 126 -13.84 -7.86 0.08
N ARG A 127 -12.61 -8.36 -0.06
CA ARG A 127 -12.08 -8.82 -1.35
C ARG A 127 -12.88 -9.98 -1.93
N LYS A 128 -13.28 -10.94 -1.08
CA LYS A 128 -14.13 -12.06 -1.49
C LYS A 128 -15.51 -11.59 -1.92
N ALA A 129 -16.15 -10.72 -1.12
CA ALA A 129 -17.47 -10.17 -1.45
C ALA A 129 -17.42 -9.38 -2.77
N ALA A 130 -16.40 -8.53 -2.96
CA ALA A 130 -16.18 -7.78 -4.20
C ALA A 130 -16.05 -8.69 -5.41
N GLY A 131 -15.30 -9.78 -5.30
CA GLY A 131 -15.14 -10.77 -6.37
C GLY A 131 -16.43 -11.52 -6.70
N VAL A 132 -17.24 -11.86 -5.69
CA VAL A 132 -18.53 -12.59 -5.88
C VAL A 132 -19.59 -11.68 -6.48
N LEU A 133 -19.69 -10.42 -5.98
CA LEU A 133 -20.71 -9.45 -6.41
C LEU A 133 -20.33 -8.73 -7.70
N GLY A 134 -19.04 -8.74 -8.08
CA GLY A 134 -18.52 -7.96 -9.20
C GLY A 134 -18.42 -6.46 -8.91
N HIS A 135 -18.45 -6.05 -7.63
CA HIS A 135 -18.39 -4.67 -7.21
C HIS A 135 -16.96 -4.24 -6.92
N GLN A 136 -16.69 -2.94 -7.06
CA GLN A 136 -15.34 -2.39 -6.91
C GLN A 136 -15.24 -1.29 -5.84
N THR A 137 -16.32 -1.00 -5.13
CA THR A 137 -16.35 0.06 -4.12
C THR A 137 -16.46 -0.55 -2.74
N LEU A 138 -15.53 -0.18 -1.85
CA LEU A 138 -15.64 -0.33 -0.41
C LEU A 138 -16.12 1.00 0.16
N SER A 139 -17.25 1.00 0.85
CA SER A 139 -17.71 2.14 1.65
C SER A 139 -17.51 1.82 3.14
N ILE A 140 -16.76 2.69 3.83
CA ILE A 140 -16.67 2.69 5.30
C ILE A 140 -17.71 3.69 5.80
N GLN A 141 -18.75 3.20 6.46
CA GLN A 141 -19.92 3.99 6.81
C GLN A 141 -20.16 4.01 8.32
N ALA A 142 -20.45 5.20 8.82
CA ALA A 142 -21.09 5.39 10.14
C ALA A 142 -22.49 5.96 9.93
N LEU A 143 -23.49 5.25 10.40
CA LEU A 143 -24.89 5.65 10.28
C LEU A 143 -25.70 5.08 11.43
N ALA A 144 -26.52 5.93 12.08
CA ALA A 144 -27.42 5.54 13.17
C ALA A 144 -26.74 4.75 14.31
N GLY A 145 -25.51 5.13 14.67
CA GLY A 145 -24.74 4.50 15.73
C GLY A 145 -23.97 3.23 15.33
N GLU A 146 -24.08 2.78 14.08
CA GLU A 146 -23.40 1.59 13.56
C GLU A 146 -22.23 1.97 12.67
N LEU A 147 -21.11 1.29 12.82
CA LEU A 147 -19.94 1.36 11.93
C LEU A 147 -19.88 0.10 11.09
N SER A 148 -19.91 0.26 9.77
CA SER A 148 -19.92 -0.85 8.82
C SER A 148 -18.93 -0.69 7.66
N LEU A 149 -18.53 -1.83 7.08
CA LEU A 149 -17.76 -1.95 5.85
C LEU A 149 -18.68 -2.55 4.79
N ASN A 150 -18.97 -1.79 3.75
CA ASN A 150 -19.94 -2.17 2.72
C ASN A 150 -19.25 -2.34 1.38
N VAL A 151 -19.56 -3.43 0.66
CA VAL A 151 -19.15 -3.61 -0.74
C VAL A 151 -20.35 -3.36 -1.62
N VAL A 152 -20.29 -2.28 -2.39
CA VAL A 152 -21.43 -1.73 -3.13
C VAL A 152 -21.08 -1.47 -4.60
N ASP A 153 -22.13 -1.39 -5.43
CA ASP A 153 -22.04 -0.81 -6.76
C ASP A 153 -22.29 0.70 -6.67
N ALA A 154 -21.23 1.50 -6.81
CA ALA A 154 -21.33 2.96 -6.76
C ALA A 154 -22.25 3.58 -7.85
N GLN A 155 -22.63 2.80 -8.88
CA GLN A 155 -23.50 3.25 -9.99
C GLN A 155 -24.96 2.81 -9.81
N SER A 156 -25.29 1.96 -8.84
CA SER A 156 -26.62 1.40 -8.63
C SER A 156 -27.02 1.41 -7.17
N SER A 157 -28.08 2.12 -6.84
CA SER A 157 -28.66 2.13 -5.49
C SER A 157 -29.58 0.95 -5.18
N SER A 158 -29.80 0.04 -6.13
CA SER A 158 -30.71 -1.10 -6.02
C SER A 158 -30.00 -2.46 -6.25
N GLY A 159 -28.68 -2.45 -6.26
CA GLY A 159 -27.87 -3.66 -6.46
C GLY A 159 -27.79 -4.55 -5.22
N ASN A 160 -27.20 -5.74 -5.40
CA ASN A 160 -26.79 -6.56 -4.27
C ASN A 160 -25.65 -5.83 -3.52
N GLU A 161 -25.64 -5.92 -2.21
CA GLU A 161 -24.58 -5.36 -1.37
C GLU A 161 -24.09 -6.39 -0.35
N PHE A 162 -22.88 -6.20 0.14
CA PHE A 162 -22.35 -6.93 1.28
C PHE A 162 -22.09 -5.93 2.40
N THR A 163 -22.61 -6.19 3.59
CA THR A 163 -22.38 -5.37 4.78
C THR A 163 -21.73 -6.19 5.87
N LEU A 164 -20.65 -5.65 6.43
CA LEU A 164 -19.98 -6.19 7.61
C LEU A 164 -19.98 -5.13 8.70
N VAL A 165 -20.79 -5.34 9.75
CA VAL A 165 -20.80 -4.48 10.95
C VAL A 165 -19.53 -4.75 11.75
N VAL A 166 -18.77 -3.69 12.06
CA VAL A 166 -17.46 -3.78 12.70
C VAL A 166 -17.39 -3.08 14.05
N GLY A 167 -18.41 -2.31 14.41
CA GLY A 167 -18.47 -1.64 15.71
C GLY A 167 -19.66 -0.71 15.85
N GLU A 168 -19.68 -0.03 16.98
CA GLU A 168 -20.64 1.03 17.29
C GLU A 168 -19.91 2.37 17.38
N VAL A 169 -20.58 3.44 17.01
CA VAL A 169 -20.09 4.82 17.06
C VAL A 169 -21.16 5.73 17.66
N ASP A 170 -20.85 7.00 17.90
CA ASP A 170 -21.83 7.99 18.32
C ASP A 170 -22.94 8.11 17.25
N GLU A 171 -24.22 8.06 17.67
CA GLU A 171 -25.39 8.18 16.78
C GLU A 171 -25.40 9.50 15.96
N ALA A 172 -24.75 10.55 16.48
CA ALA A 172 -24.62 11.83 15.79
C ALA A 172 -23.53 11.84 14.72
N LEU A 173 -22.66 10.81 14.69
CA LEU A 173 -21.60 10.69 13.71
C LEU A 173 -22.13 10.04 12.43
N GLU A 174 -22.17 10.79 11.36
CA GLU A 174 -22.56 10.30 10.04
C GLU A 174 -21.45 10.55 9.01
N PHE A 175 -20.96 9.48 8.39
CA PHE A 175 -20.05 9.55 7.26
C PHE A 175 -20.18 8.35 6.34
N GLU A 176 -19.72 8.54 5.11
CA GLU A 176 -19.53 7.50 4.12
C GLU A 176 -18.22 7.80 3.37
N PHE A 177 -17.21 6.95 3.56
CA PHE A 177 -15.91 7.10 2.92
C PHE A 177 -15.66 5.96 1.95
N ASP A 178 -15.65 6.30 0.66
CA ASP A 178 -15.59 5.35 -0.45
C ASP A 178 -14.18 5.15 -0.98
N PHE A 179 -13.83 3.90 -1.24
CA PHE A 179 -12.57 3.47 -1.80
C PHE A 179 -12.79 2.61 -3.04
N VAL A 180 -11.88 2.72 -4.00
CA VAL A 180 -11.77 1.74 -5.08
C VAL A 180 -11.01 0.52 -4.55
N ILE A 181 -11.66 -0.64 -4.42
CA ILE A 181 -11.08 -1.88 -3.85
C ILE A 181 -9.77 -2.29 -4.55
N PRO A 182 -9.63 -2.25 -5.90
CA PRO A 182 -8.36 -2.47 -6.59
C PRO A 182 -7.21 -1.55 -6.17
N SER A 183 -7.52 -0.39 -5.58
CA SER A 183 -6.53 0.54 -5.03
C SER A 183 -6.05 0.14 -3.62
N LEU A 184 -6.71 -0.78 -2.93
CA LEU A 184 -6.29 -1.28 -1.63
C LEU A 184 -5.15 -2.31 -1.77
N LYS A 185 -4.01 -1.86 -2.29
CA LYS A 185 -2.80 -2.66 -2.50
C LYS A 185 -1.98 -2.79 -1.22
N LEU A 186 -2.62 -3.34 -0.19
CA LEU A 186 -2.08 -3.48 1.16
C LEU A 186 -1.34 -4.81 1.33
N ILE A 187 -0.25 -4.85 2.09
CA ILE A 187 0.33 -6.10 2.57
C ILE A 187 -0.62 -6.75 3.58
N PRO A 188 -0.64 -8.09 3.72
CA PRO A 188 -1.47 -8.74 4.73
C PRO A 188 -1.18 -8.25 6.14
N GLY A 189 -2.23 -8.01 6.91
CA GLY A 189 -2.16 -7.60 8.31
C GLY A 189 -3.31 -6.70 8.74
N ASP A 190 -3.27 -6.32 10.01
CA ASP A 190 -4.25 -5.42 10.63
C ASP A 190 -3.78 -3.98 10.49
N TYR A 191 -4.74 -3.07 10.38
CA TYR A 191 -4.49 -1.65 10.15
C TYR A 191 -5.26 -0.77 11.13
N LYS A 192 -4.62 0.32 11.54
CA LYS A 192 -5.31 1.52 12.00
C LYS A 192 -5.52 2.43 10.80
N VAL A 193 -6.78 2.80 10.54
CA VAL A 193 -7.18 3.62 9.40
C VAL A 193 -7.68 4.95 9.89
N SER A 194 -7.00 6.02 9.51
CA SER A 194 -7.41 7.40 9.75
C SER A 194 -8.03 7.97 8.48
N LEU A 195 -9.23 8.54 8.60
CA LEU A 195 -10.07 9.02 7.51
C LEU A 195 -10.22 10.54 7.60
N SER A 196 -10.13 11.23 6.46
CA SER A 196 -10.31 12.67 6.39
C SER A 196 -11.28 13.06 5.27
N SER A 197 -12.20 13.98 5.59
CA SER A 197 -13.09 14.63 4.63
C SER A 197 -12.36 15.46 3.55
N LYS A 198 -11.02 15.53 3.63
CA LYS A 198 -10.15 16.07 2.57
C LYS A 198 -9.79 15.02 1.51
N PHE A 199 -10.59 13.96 1.41
CA PHE A 199 -10.49 12.88 0.42
C PHE A 199 -9.17 12.10 0.46
N ILE A 200 -8.64 11.89 1.67
CA ILE A 200 -7.45 11.08 1.91
C ILE A 200 -7.61 10.24 3.17
N SER A 201 -7.04 9.05 3.14
CA SER A 201 -6.92 8.15 4.29
C SER A 201 -5.47 7.78 4.54
N LEU A 202 -5.16 7.44 5.79
CA LEU A 202 -3.89 6.87 6.20
C LEU A 202 -4.15 5.50 6.82
N TRP A 203 -3.52 4.48 6.24
CA TRP A 203 -3.56 3.09 6.70
C TRP A 203 -2.20 2.75 7.32
N GLU A 204 -2.16 2.59 8.63
CA GLU A 204 -0.95 2.24 9.38
C GLU A 204 -1.00 0.77 9.79
N HIS A 205 -0.03 -0.01 9.30
CA HIS A 205 0.05 -1.42 9.65
C HIS A 205 0.42 -1.59 11.13
N LYS A 206 -0.32 -2.44 11.89
CA LYS A 206 -0.18 -2.52 13.35
C LYS A 206 1.13 -3.11 13.86
N THR A 207 1.80 -3.95 13.07
CA THR A 207 3.00 -4.69 13.50
C THR A 207 4.25 -4.43 12.67
N ARG A 208 4.14 -3.66 11.59
CA ARG A 208 5.23 -3.28 10.69
C ARG A 208 5.26 -1.78 10.51
N GLU A 209 6.44 -1.23 10.33
CA GLU A 209 6.62 0.19 9.97
C GLU A 209 6.26 0.45 8.49
N VAL A 210 5.00 0.17 8.13
CA VAL A 210 4.46 0.35 6.78
C VAL A 210 3.19 1.17 6.83
N LYS A 211 3.09 2.18 5.97
CA LYS A 211 1.98 3.11 5.88
C LYS A 211 1.55 3.31 4.44
N TYR A 212 0.24 3.48 4.24
CA TYR A 212 -0.33 3.79 2.94
C TYR A 212 -1.23 5.02 3.05
N TRP A 213 -1.03 5.99 2.18
CA TRP A 213 -1.98 7.08 1.94
C TRP A 213 -2.78 6.73 0.70
N ILE A 214 -4.10 6.62 0.86
CA ILE A 214 -5.01 6.21 -0.21
C ILE A 214 -6.06 7.29 -0.37
N ALA A 215 -6.24 7.77 -1.62
CA ALA A 215 -7.27 8.72 -1.94
C ALA A 215 -8.67 8.10 -1.80
N LEU A 216 -9.61 8.88 -1.31
CA LEU A 216 -11.03 8.55 -1.28
C LEU A 216 -11.70 8.97 -2.59
N GLU A 217 -12.81 8.29 -2.92
CA GLU A 217 -13.66 8.68 -4.03
C GLU A 217 -14.42 9.99 -3.72
N LYS A 218 -14.77 10.72 -4.77
CA LYS A 218 -15.51 11.99 -4.64
C LYS A 218 -16.95 11.82 -4.15
N THR A 219 -17.46 10.61 -4.15
CA THR A 219 -18.77 10.24 -3.58
C THR A 219 -18.74 10.26 -2.05
N SER A 220 -17.57 10.22 -1.43
CA SER A 220 -17.41 10.24 0.03
C SER A 220 -18.07 11.49 0.66
N THR A 221 -18.77 11.27 1.76
CA THR A 221 -19.46 12.30 2.52
C THR A 221 -19.08 12.27 3.99
N TYR A 222 -19.11 13.43 4.64
CA TYR A 222 -18.90 13.56 6.08
C TYR A 222 -19.81 14.68 6.61
N LYS A 223 -20.64 14.35 7.59
CA LYS A 223 -21.46 15.33 8.31
C LYS A 223 -20.85 15.52 9.69
N LYS A 224 -20.37 16.72 9.93
CA LYS A 224 -19.93 17.10 11.27
C LYS A 224 -21.16 17.35 12.13
N ALA A 225 -21.24 16.69 13.29
CA ALA A 225 -22.26 16.95 14.30
C ALA A 225 -22.19 18.39 14.81
#